data_308b1cbffc45e4e9ca7548545a90ba1a
#
_entry.id   308b1cbffc45e4e9ca7548545a90ba1a
#
_cell.length_a   1.000
_cell.length_b   1.000
_cell.length_c   1.000
_cell.angle_alpha   90.00
_cell.angle_beta   90.00
_cell.angle_gamma   90.00
#
_symmetry.space_group_name_H-M   'P 1'
#
loop_
_entity.id
_entity.type
_entity.pdbx_description
1 polymer ?
#
loop_
_entity_poly.entity_id
_entity_poly.type
_entity_poly.pdbx_seq_one_letter_code
_entity_poly.pdbx_strand_id
1 'polypeptide(L)'
;MCIRDSLETLPAPKQVAFVLENDCSLIGATIEHLQENLPSWSDRDRLQIGMAMDEALVNAMHHGNLEVDSKLRESENESQYYDLIRSRLNETPFCHRRVRVEAEFSDQHICVQISDDGQGFNPGEIPDPTADENLNNLSGRGLFLIRSFMDQVAHNLAGNQITMTKLRQ
;
A
#
# COMPACT_ATOMS: atom_id res chain seq x y z
N MET A 1 -37.14 11.60 33.44
CA MET A 1 -36.51 10.53 32.67
C MET A 1 -35.41 11.15 31.81
N CYS A 2 -34.19 11.09 32.29
CA CYS A 2 -33.04 11.82 31.70
C CYS A 2 -32.49 11.09 30.49
N ILE A 3 -32.42 11.81 29.35
CA ILE A 3 -31.84 11.34 28.07
C ILE A 3 -30.31 11.21 28.12
N ARG A 4 -29.67 11.17 29.30
CA ARG A 4 -28.23 11.22 29.46
C ARG A 4 -27.52 9.87 29.49
N ASP A 5 -28.23 8.72 29.48
CA ASP A 5 -27.65 7.41 29.75
C ASP A 5 -27.47 6.51 28.51
N SER A 6 -27.53 7.06 27.30
CA SER A 6 -27.42 6.25 26.06
C SER A 6 -26.40 6.77 25.06
N LEU A 7 -25.40 7.52 25.49
CA LEU A 7 -24.23 7.78 24.64
C LEU A 7 -23.19 6.69 24.96
N GLU A 8 -23.33 5.53 24.31
CA GLU A 8 -22.21 4.58 24.20
C GLU A 8 -21.06 5.27 23.48
N THR A 9 -20.02 5.63 24.22
CA THR A 9 -18.76 6.08 23.62
C THR A 9 -18.16 4.89 22.90
N LEU A 10 -18.18 4.92 21.55
CA LEU A 10 -17.45 3.93 20.75
C LEU A 10 -15.98 3.97 21.18
N PRO A 11 -15.33 2.81 21.36
CA PRO A 11 -13.92 2.78 21.69
C PRO A 11 -13.13 3.52 20.59
N ALA A 12 -12.13 4.31 21.02
CA ALA A 12 -11.25 4.98 20.07
C ALA A 12 -10.58 3.94 19.14
N PRO A 13 -10.49 4.22 17.84
CA PRO A 13 -9.85 3.29 16.91
C PRO A 13 -8.40 3.05 17.33
N LYS A 14 -7.97 1.79 17.24
CA LYS A 14 -6.57 1.43 17.47
C LYS A 14 -5.74 1.91 16.30
N GLN A 15 -4.61 2.56 16.59
CA GLN A 15 -3.68 3.02 15.57
C GLN A 15 -2.31 2.36 15.74
N VAL A 16 -1.67 2.07 14.61
CA VAL A 16 -0.33 1.50 14.53
C VAL A 16 0.44 2.24 13.44
N ALA A 17 1.71 2.55 13.67
CA ALA A 17 2.56 3.21 12.70
C ALA A 17 3.96 2.57 12.66
N PHE A 18 4.52 2.47 11.44
CA PHE A 18 5.87 1.97 11.17
C PHE A 18 6.62 2.92 10.24
N VAL A 19 7.95 2.89 10.34
CA VAL A 19 8.87 3.47 9.37
C VAL A 19 9.77 2.34 8.88
N LEU A 20 9.75 2.06 7.59
CA LEU A 20 10.47 0.95 6.96
C LEU A 20 11.61 1.48 6.08
N GLU A 21 12.71 0.77 6.07
CA GLU A 21 13.74 0.89 5.04
C GLU A 21 13.26 0.28 3.72
N ASN A 22 13.98 0.52 2.62
CA ASN A 22 13.66 -0.05 1.31
C ASN A 22 14.07 -1.53 1.20
N ASP A 23 13.65 -2.33 2.17
CA ASP A 23 13.94 -3.75 2.28
C ASP A 23 12.64 -4.57 2.20
N CYS A 24 12.42 -5.23 1.06
CA CYS A 24 11.22 -6.03 0.85
C CYS A 24 11.09 -7.22 1.82
N SER A 25 12.17 -7.64 2.49
CA SER A 25 12.09 -8.69 3.52
C SER A 25 11.27 -8.28 4.74
N LEU A 26 11.08 -6.96 4.95
CA LEU A 26 10.26 -6.41 6.05
C LEU A 26 8.76 -6.46 5.76
N ILE A 27 8.36 -6.65 4.50
CA ILE A 27 6.94 -6.57 4.08
C ILE A 27 6.11 -7.65 4.77
N GLY A 28 6.57 -8.91 4.75
CA GLY A 28 5.84 -10.02 5.37
C GLY A 28 5.58 -9.79 6.86
N ALA A 29 6.62 -9.43 7.61
CA ALA A 29 6.51 -9.15 9.04
C ALA A 29 5.58 -7.95 9.33
N THR A 30 5.60 -6.92 8.48
CA THR A 30 4.71 -5.76 8.61
C THR A 30 3.25 -6.17 8.43
N ILE A 31 2.96 -6.98 7.40
CA ILE A 31 1.60 -7.48 7.12
C ILE A 31 1.12 -8.36 8.26
N GLU A 32 1.93 -9.31 8.74
CA GLU A 32 1.59 -10.19 9.85
C GLU A 32 1.23 -9.39 11.10
N HIS A 33 2.06 -8.40 11.45
CA HIS A 33 1.80 -7.56 12.62
C HIS A 33 0.50 -6.75 12.50
N LEU A 34 0.18 -6.24 11.31
CA LEU A 34 -1.11 -5.56 11.10
C LEU A 34 -2.28 -6.54 11.18
N GLN A 35 -2.14 -7.76 10.67
CA GLN A 35 -3.18 -8.80 10.72
C GLN A 35 -3.46 -9.32 12.13
N GLU A 36 -2.54 -9.23 13.06
CA GLU A 36 -2.76 -9.51 14.50
C GLU A 36 -3.87 -8.64 15.10
N ASN A 37 -4.11 -7.46 14.51
CA ASN A 37 -5.17 -6.55 14.93
C ASN A 37 -6.53 -6.84 14.29
N LEU A 38 -6.64 -7.91 13.50
CA LEU A 38 -7.84 -8.33 12.78
C LEU A 38 -8.32 -9.75 13.19
N PRO A 39 -8.40 -10.09 14.50
CA PRO A 39 -8.66 -11.47 14.92
C PRO A 39 -10.07 -11.98 14.52
N SER A 40 -11.03 -11.08 14.36
CA SER A 40 -12.43 -11.40 14.04
C SER A 40 -12.75 -11.29 12.55
N TRP A 41 -11.74 -11.00 11.70
CA TRP A 41 -11.92 -10.86 10.26
C TRP A 41 -11.83 -12.23 9.57
N SER A 42 -12.55 -12.40 8.45
CA SER A 42 -12.50 -13.62 7.66
C SER A 42 -11.09 -13.84 7.08
N ASP A 43 -10.71 -15.09 6.86
CA ASP A 43 -9.43 -15.43 6.22
C ASP A 43 -9.33 -14.82 4.82
N ARG A 44 -10.46 -14.73 4.12
CA ARG A 44 -10.55 -14.08 2.81
C ARG A 44 -10.19 -12.61 2.89
N ASP A 45 -10.79 -11.84 3.82
CA ASP A 45 -10.52 -10.43 3.95
C ASP A 45 -9.07 -10.18 4.37
N ARG A 46 -8.56 -10.97 5.30
CA ARG A 46 -7.15 -10.90 5.73
C ARG A 46 -6.20 -11.17 4.58
N LEU A 47 -6.48 -12.18 3.74
CA LEU A 47 -5.69 -12.47 2.55
C LEU A 47 -5.72 -11.30 1.56
N GLN A 48 -6.90 -10.74 1.27
CA GLN A 48 -7.06 -9.61 0.36
C GLN A 48 -6.32 -8.35 0.84
N ILE A 49 -6.43 -8.05 2.13
CA ILE A 49 -5.68 -6.95 2.77
C ILE A 49 -4.17 -7.20 2.63
N GLY A 50 -3.69 -8.41 2.94
CA GLY A 50 -2.29 -8.76 2.83
C GLY A 50 -1.73 -8.59 1.42
N MET A 51 -2.45 -9.08 0.41
CA MET A 51 -2.03 -8.94 -1.00
C MET A 51 -2.05 -7.49 -1.48
N ALA A 52 -3.04 -6.70 -1.09
CA ALA A 52 -3.09 -5.27 -1.42
C ALA A 52 -1.94 -4.50 -0.76
N MET A 53 -1.61 -4.83 0.47
CA MET A 53 -0.49 -4.22 1.20
C MET A 53 0.87 -4.60 0.62
N ASP A 54 1.07 -5.87 0.27
CA ASP A 54 2.31 -6.34 -0.36
C ASP A 54 2.60 -5.53 -1.62
N GLU A 55 1.62 -5.43 -2.50
CA GLU A 55 1.73 -4.66 -3.74
C GLU A 55 1.98 -3.17 -3.48
N ALA A 56 1.25 -2.57 -2.54
CA ALA A 56 1.41 -1.15 -2.22
C ALA A 56 2.79 -0.83 -1.59
N LEU A 57 3.32 -1.73 -0.75
CA LEU A 57 4.64 -1.58 -0.14
C LEU A 57 5.76 -1.76 -1.17
N VAL A 58 5.66 -2.74 -2.06
CA VAL A 58 6.60 -2.90 -3.17
C VAL A 58 6.59 -1.66 -4.07
N ASN A 59 5.41 -1.12 -4.39
CA ASN A 59 5.29 0.10 -5.18
C ASN A 59 5.96 1.30 -4.49
N ALA A 60 5.72 1.49 -3.19
CA ALA A 60 6.33 2.56 -2.41
C ALA A 60 7.87 2.44 -2.33
N MET A 61 8.39 1.22 -2.15
CA MET A 61 9.83 0.97 -2.07
C MET A 61 10.51 1.11 -3.44
N HIS A 62 10.04 0.37 -4.45
CA HIS A 62 10.72 0.28 -5.74
C HIS A 62 10.41 1.46 -6.66
N HIS A 63 9.13 1.80 -6.83
CA HIS A 63 8.73 2.86 -7.76
C HIS A 63 8.74 4.23 -7.11
N GLY A 64 8.35 4.34 -5.82
CA GLY A 64 8.42 5.56 -5.05
C GLY A 64 9.86 5.90 -4.64
N ASN A 65 10.35 5.25 -3.58
CA ASN A 65 11.64 5.61 -2.98
C ASN A 65 12.85 5.37 -3.88
N LEU A 66 12.90 4.25 -4.58
CA LEU A 66 14.03 3.91 -5.47
C LEU A 66 13.84 4.43 -6.90
N GLU A 67 12.68 4.96 -7.25
CA GLU A 67 12.36 5.52 -8.58
C GLU A 67 12.68 4.57 -9.74
N VAL A 68 12.49 3.26 -9.55
CA VAL A 68 12.70 2.25 -10.59
C VAL A 68 11.42 2.11 -11.43
N ASP A 69 11.53 2.32 -12.74
CA ASP A 69 10.38 2.22 -13.64
C ASP A 69 9.86 0.76 -13.72
N SER A 70 8.56 0.57 -13.53
CA SER A 70 7.90 -0.73 -13.66
C SER A 70 8.07 -1.36 -15.05
N LYS A 71 8.21 -0.55 -16.10
CA LYS A 71 8.44 -1.01 -17.47
C LYS A 71 9.73 -1.80 -17.62
N LEU A 72 10.74 -1.55 -16.79
CA LEU A 72 11.98 -2.33 -16.80
C LEU A 72 11.76 -3.79 -16.39
N ARG A 73 10.75 -4.06 -15.55
CA ARG A 73 10.37 -5.42 -15.15
C ARG A 73 9.71 -6.21 -16.28
N GLU A 74 9.09 -5.52 -17.24
CA GLU A 74 8.39 -6.12 -18.38
C GLU A 74 9.30 -6.39 -19.57
N SER A 75 10.51 -5.82 -19.59
CA SER A 75 11.48 -6.00 -20.65
C SER A 75 12.13 -7.38 -20.57
N GLU A 76 12.70 -7.86 -21.69
CA GLU A 76 13.49 -9.11 -21.75
C GLU A 76 14.73 -9.08 -20.81
N ASN A 77 15.02 -7.94 -20.21
CA ASN A 77 16.14 -7.68 -19.31
C ASN A 77 15.70 -7.49 -17.85
N GLU A 78 14.93 -8.42 -17.30
CA GLU A 78 14.52 -8.40 -15.88
C GLU A 78 15.74 -8.23 -14.92
N SER A 79 16.91 -8.72 -15.30
CA SER A 79 18.14 -8.52 -14.53
C SER A 79 18.48 -7.03 -14.32
N GLN A 80 18.23 -6.17 -15.30
CA GLN A 80 18.49 -4.72 -15.19
C GLN A 80 17.61 -4.06 -14.13
N TYR A 81 16.38 -4.52 -13.97
CA TYR A 81 15.48 -4.06 -12.92
C TYR A 81 16.07 -4.30 -11.53
N TYR A 82 16.50 -5.52 -11.26
CA TYR A 82 17.09 -5.87 -9.96
C TYR A 82 18.49 -5.29 -9.74
N ASP A 83 19.28 -5.11 -10.81
CA ASP A 83 20.58 -4.45 -10.71
C ASP A 83 20.43 -2.97 -10.35
N LEU A 84 19.44 -2.28 -10.93
CA LEU A 84 19.14 -0.90 -10.60
C LEU A 84 18.63 -0.73 -9.16
N ILE A 85 17.79 -1.65 -8.69
CA ILE A 85 17.35 -1.66 -7.28
C ILE A 85 18.58 -1.78 -6.37
N ARG A 86 19.44 -2.76 -6.60
CA ARG A 86 20.66 -2.97 -5.80
C ARG A 86 21.60 -1.76 -5.79
N SER A 87 21.76 -1.11 -6.93
CA SER A 87 22.54 0.12 -7.02
C SER A 87 21.95 1.22 -6.15
N ARG A 88 20.66 1.52 -6.32
CA ARG A 88 19.99 2.63 -5.64
C ARG A 88 19.84 2.43 -4.13
N LEU A 89 19.80 1.21 -3.66
CA LEU A 89 19.82 0.91 -2.22
C LEU A 89 21.08 1.45 -1.52
N ASN A 90 22.18 1.68 -2.27
CA ASN A 90 23.45 2.21 -1.76
C ASN A 90 23.73 3.64 -2.20
N GLU A 91 22.88 4.27 -2.99
CA GLU A 91 23.06 5.60 -3.56
C GLU A 91 22.24 6.66 -2.82
N THR A 92 22.87 7.80 -2.53
CA THR A 92 22.16 9.00 -2.08
C THR A 92 21.44 9.66 -3.28
N PRO A 93 20.16 10.09 -3.13
CA PRO A 93 19.37 10.19 -1.89
C PRO A 93 18.55 8.91 -1.54
N PHE A 94 18.48 7.92 -2.43
CA PHE A 94 17.56 6.79 -2.36
C PHE A 94 17.73 5.95 -1.08
N CYS A 95 18.97 5.69 -0.65
CA CYS A 95 19.27 4.88 0.55
C CYS A 95 18.76 5.51 1.86
N HIS A 96 18.48 6.81 1.87
CA HIS A 96 17.95 7.52 3.05
C HIS A 96 16.43 7.63 3.08
N ARG A 97 15.76 7.33 1.98
CA ARG A 97 14.32 7.39 1.90
C ARG A 97 13.68 6.25 2.67
N ARG A 98 12.50 6.52 3.22
CA ARG A 98 11.75 5.58 4.06
C ARG A 98 10.32 5.46 3.57
N VAL A 99 9.71 4.31 3.86
CA VAL A 99 8.27 4.10 3.69
C VAL A 99 7.62 4.23 5.07
N ARG A 100 6.56 5.03 5.18
CA ARG A 100 5.73 5.18 6.38
C ARG A 100 4.44 4.44 6.17
N VAL A 101 4.10 3.61 7.12
CA VAL A 101 2.84 2.85 7.16
C VAL A 101 2.08 3.28 8.39
N GLU A 102 0.86 3.76 8.19
CA GLU A 102 -0.06 4.11 9.27
C GLU A 102 -1.35 3.31 9.08
N ALA A 103 -1.81 2.65 10.11
CA ALA A 103 -3.03 1.86 10.05
C ALA A 103 -3.96 2.20 11.22
N GLU A 104 -5.23 2.36 10.91
CA GLU A 104 -6.32 2.56 11.86
C GLU A 104 -7.28 1.38 11.77
N PHE A 105 -7.62 0.83 12.94
CA PHE A 105 -8.47 -0.33 13.08
C PHE A 105 -9.73 0.02 13.88
N SER A 106 -10.86 -0.40 13.35
CA SER A 106 -12.14 -0.41 14.05
C SER A 106 -12.82 -1.77 13.90
N ASP A 107 -13.95 -1.97 14.56
CA ASP A 107 -14.75 -3.20 14.42
C ASP A 107 -15.33 -3.36 13.01
N GLN A 108 -15.44 -2.27 12.26
CA GLN A 108 -16.12 -2.22 10.97
C GLN A 108 -15.17 -2.08 9.77
N HIS A 109 -13.97 -1.54 9.98
CA HIS A 109 -13.02 -1.30 8.88
C HIS A 109 -11.58 -1.27 9.36
N ILE A 110 -10.66 -1.49 8.42
CA ILE A 110 -9.26 -1.11 8.50
C ILE A 110 -8.99 -0.03 7.44
N CYS A 111 -8.28 1.03 7.83
CA CYS A 111 -7.75 2.03 6.93
C CYS A 111 -6.22 2.01 7.02
N VAL A 112 -5.54 1.78 5.89
CA VAL A 112 -4.07 1.76 5.82
C VAL A 112 -3.60 2.86 4.90
N GLN A 113 -2.66 3.66 5.37
CA GLN A 113 -1.97 4.70 4.60
C GLN A 113 -0.50 4.31 4.45
N ILE A 114 0.00 4.31 3.22
CA ILE A 114 1.40 4.05 2.89
C ILE A 114 1.94 5.26 2.15
N SER A 115 3.03 5.83 2.66
CA SER A 115 3.68 7.02 2.08
C SER A 115 5.15 6.74 1.84
N ASP A 116 5.67 7.20 0.71
CA ASP A 116 7.08 7.16 0.36
C ASP A 116 7.70 8.57 0.28
N ASP A 117 9.04 8.63 0.23
CA ASP A 117 9.81 9.88 0.10
C ASP A 117 10.21 10.17 -1.36
N GLY A 118 9.62 9.47 -2.34
CA GLY A 118 9.86 9.67 -3.76
C GLY A 118 9.22 10.94 -4.32
N GLN A 119 9.44 11.17 -5.59
CA GLN A 119 8.89 12.34 -6.29
C GLN A 119 7.37 12.24 -6.51
N GLY A 120 6.81 11.03 -6.35
CA GLY A 120 5.41 10.76 -6.64
C GLY A 120 5.11 10.73 -8.14
N PHE A 121 3.83 10.74 -8.46
CA PHE A 121 3.32 10.75 -9.83
C PHE A 121 2.01 11.55 -9.87
N ASN A 122 1.53 11.87 -11.09
CA ASN A 122 0.23 12.51 -11.24
C ASN A 122 -0.89 11.46 -11.19
N PRO A 123 -1.69 11.39 -10.12
CA PRO A 123 -2.76 10.40 -10.01
C PRO A 123 -3.85 10.52 -11.10
N GLY A 124 -3.98 11.71 -11.71
CA GLY A 124 -4.92 11.95 -12.82
C GLY A 124 -4.48 11.31 -14.14
N GLU A 125 -3.23 10.89 -14.26
CA GLU A 125 -2.67 10.24 -15.44
C GLU A 125 -2.67 8.70 -15.34
N ILE A 126 -3.17 8.14 -14.23
CA ILE A 126 -3.31 6.68 -14.09
C ILE A 126 -4.36 6.21 -15.10
N PRO A 127 -3.99 5.36 -16.07
CA PRO A 127 -4.96 4.79 -17.00
C PRO A 127 -6.03 4.02 -16.24
N ASP A 128 -7.27 4.06 -16.72
CA ASP A 128 -8.33 3.19 -16.18
C ASP A 128 -7.95 1.72 -16.46
N PRO A 129 -7.67 0.92 -15.41
CA PRO A 129 -7.25 -0.46 -15.60
C PRO A 129 -8.36 -1.35 -16.17
N THR A 130 -9.61 -0.87 -16.21
CA THR A 130 -10.77 -1.60 -16.76
C THR A 130 -10.98 -1.30 -18.24
N ALA A 131 -10.29 -0.32 -18.81
CA ALA A 131 -10.36 -0.04 -20.22
C ALA A 131 -9.68 -1.17 -21.03
N ASP A 132 -10.34 -1.61 -22.11
CA ASP A 132 -9.87 -2.73 -22.96
C ASP A 132 -8.43 -2.54 -23.47
N GLU A 133 -8.02 -1.29 -23.68
CA GLU A 133 -6.67 -0.92 -24.14
C GLU A 133 -5.60 -1.20 -23.09
N ASN A 134 -5.96 -1.26 -21.80
CA ASN A 134 -5.04 -1.42 -20.68
C ASN A 134 -5.00 -2.85 -20.10
N LEU A 135 -5.90 -3.74 -20.54
CA LEU A 135 -5.97 -5.13 -20.07
C LEU A 135 -4.68 -5.93 -20.34
N ASN A 136 -3.92 -5.54 -21.38
CA ASN A 136 -2.67 -6.20 -21.76
C ASN A 136 -1.41 -5.52 -21.17
N ASN A 137 -1.56 -4.36 -20.50
CA ASN A 137 -0.44 -3.68 -19.87
C ASN A 137 -0.09 -4.36 -18.54
N LEU A 138 1.11 -4.93 -18.45
CA LEU A 138 1.63 -5.50 -17.21
C LEU A 138 1.86 -4.42 -16.14
N SER A 139 2.27 -3.21 -16.58
CA SER A 139 2.33 -2.03 -15.73
C SER A 139 0.91 -1.55 -15.39
N GLY A 140 0.58 -1.55 -14.10
CA GLY A 140 -0.77 -1.20 -13.61
C GLY A 140 -1.56 -2.37 -13.02
N ARG A 141 -1.10 -3.62 -13.22
CA ARG A 141 -1.73 -4.79 -12.58
C ARG A 141 -1.74 -4.70 -11.06
N GLY A 142 -0.69 -4.14 -10.47
CA GLY A 142 -0.60 -3.97 -9.03
C GLY A 142 -1.69 -3.04 -8.49
N LEU A 143 -1.89 -1.91 -9.12
CA LEU A 143 -2.93 -0.97 -8.73
C LEU A 143 -4.35 -1.53 -8.97
N PHE A 144 -4.51 -2.31 -10.06
CA PHE A 144 -5.75 -3.03 -10.31
C PHE A 144 -6.03 -4.06 -9.21
N LEU A 145 -5.02 -4.82 -8.78
CA LEU A 145 -5.13 -5.78 -7.69
C LEU A 145 -5.54 -5.09 -6.39
N ILE A 146 -4.88 -3.98 -6.03
CA ILE A 146 -5.22 -3.19 -4.84
C ILE A 146 -6.70 -2.75 -4.91
N ARG A 147 -7.15 -2.18 -6.04
CA ARG A 147 -8.53 -1.74 -6.24
C ARG A 147 -9.55 -2.88 -6.23
N SER A 148 -9.14 -4.08 -6.64
CA SER A 148 -10.01 -5.26 -6.63
C SER A 148 -10.23 -5.84 -5.24
N PHE A 149 -9.28 -5.64 -4.33
CA PHE A 149 -9.32 -6.22 -3.00
C PHE A 149 -9.77 -5.24 -1.91
N MET A 150 -9.54 -3.95 -2.11
CA MET A 150 -9.92 -2.91 -1.16
C MET A 150 -11.20 -2.21 -1.59
N ASP A 151 -12.03 -1.80 -0.62
CA ASP A 151 -13.31 -1.15 -0.92
C ASP A 151 -13.15 0.31 -1.31
N GLN A 152 -12.10 0.97 -0.80
CA GLN A 152 -11.74 2.34 -1.19
C GLN A 152 -10.23 2.45 -1.35
N VAL A 153 -9.80 3.14 -2.41
CA VAL A 153 -8.39 3.42 -2.71
C VAL A 153 -8.26 4.85 -3.21
N ALA A 154 -7.41 5.63 -2.56
CA ALA A 154 -7.13 7.02 -2.93
C ALA A 154 -5.64 7.32 -2.88
N HIS A 155 -5.18 8.26 -3.70
CA HIS A 155 -3.83 8.82 -3.65
C HIS A 155 -3.91 10.29 -3.23
N ASN A 156 -2.85 10.80 -2.59
CA ASN A 156 -2.70 12.23 -2.39
C ASN A 156 -2.37 12.93 -3.73
N LEU A 157 -2.43 14.26 -3.74
CA LEU A 157 -2.17 15.05 -4.96
C LEU A 157 -0.72 14.90 -5.49
N ALA A 158 0.23 14.63 -4.60
CA ALA A 158 1.62 14.43 -4.97
C ALA A 158 1.89 13.03 -5.56
N GLY A 159 0.99 12.05 -5.35
CA GLY A 159 1.14 10.69 -5.84
C GLY A 159 2.20 9.85 -5.10
N ASN A 160 2.63 10.29 -3.91
CA ASN A 160 3.59 9.57 -3.05
C ASN A 160 2.93 8.99 -1.79
N GLN A 161 1.61 8.90 -1.78
CA GLN A 161 0.84 8.31 -0.70
C GLN A 161 -0.40 7.62 -1.26
N ILE A 162 -0.63 6.40 -0.82
CA ILE A 162 -1.85 5.65 -1.07
C ILE A 162 -2.60 5.43 0.24
N THR A 163 -3.90 5.61 0.23
CA THR A 163 -4.81 5.28 1.34
C THR A 163 -5.77 4.21 0.88
N MET A 164 -5.85 3.12 1.62
CA MET A 164 -6.65 1.94 1.30
C MET A 164 -7.57 1.62 2.46
N THR A 165 -8.85 1.42 2.20
CA THR A 165 -9.83 1.03 3.22
C THR A 165 -10.49 -0.29 2.83
N LYS A 166 -10.56 -1.21 3.80
CA LYS A 166 -11.33 -2.44 3.69
C LYS A 166 -12.45 -2.42 4.73
N LEU A 167 -13.66 -2.68 4.29
CA LEU A 167 -14.83 -2.85 5.17
C LEU A 167 -14.95 -4.33 5.56
N ARG A 168 -15.26 -4.58 6.81
CA ARG A 168 -15.52 -5.93 7.30
C ARG A 168 -16.84 -6.45 6.71
N GLN A 169 -16.79 -7.58 6.06
CA GLN A 169 -17.96 -8.27 5.51
C GLN A 169 -18.48 -9.33 6.45
#